data_596c96103730606528c7195f108a0623
#
_entry.id   596c96103730606528c7195f108a0623
#
_cell.length_a   1.000
_cell.length_b   1.000
_cell.length_c   1.000
_cell.angle_alpha   90.00
_cell.angle_beta   90.00
_cell.angle_gamma   90.00
#
_symmetry.space_group_name_H-M   'P 1'
#
loop_
_entity.id
_entity.type
_entity.pdbx_description
1 polymer ?
#
loop_
_entity_poly.entity_id
_entity_poly.type
_entity_poly.pdbx_seq_one_letter_code
_entity_poly.pdbx_strand_id
1 'polypeptide(L)'
;MEFKPPKESYTGNVREITFGKGENALKIGGENILPFHFFDEGVQPNPPRFALEVLDMVPEDWPDFLKEPYADVISDPVKWAKKCETYGADAICLTLLSTDPAEKDTPPDEAVSLVKRMIGEIKRPLIIYGSGDEKKDAEVLPRIAEACKGENLLLGPVQKENYEVVGRAILENGHVAIAQSPLDINLLKELN
;
A
#
# COMPACT_ATOMS: atom_id res chain seq x y z
N MET A 1 34.56 10.18 -34.80
CA MET A 1 34.65 9.75 -33.39
C MET A 1 33.24 9.33 -33.01
N GLU A 2 33.00 8.08 -32.66
CA GLU A 2 31.68 7.61 -32.27
C GLU A 2 31.40 8.06 -30.84
N PHE A 3 30.28 8.72 -30.64
CA PHE A 3 29.88 9.16 -29.30
C PHE A 3 29.45 7.93 -28.49
N LYS A 4 30.09 7.70 -27.34
CA LYS A 4 29.67 6.70 -26.36
C LYS A 4 29.01 7.44 -25.22
N PRO A 5 27.69 7.21 -24.94
CA PRO A 5 27.04 7.81 -23.79
C PRO A 5 27.72 7.36 -22.49
N PRO A 6 27.92 8.27 -21.52
CA PRO A 6 28.45 7.88 -20.23
C PRO A 6 27.47 6.91 -19.55
N LYS A 7 28.01 5.91 -18.86
CA LYS A 7 27.23 4.93 -18.11
C LYS A 7 27.75 4.90 -16.69
N GLU A 8 26.82 4.84 -15.75
CA GLU A 8 27.12 4.64 -14.33
C GLU A 8 26.55 3.30 -13.88
N SER A 9 27.27 2.61 -13.02
CA SER A 9 26.84 1.35 -12.43
C SER A 9 26.65 1.51 -10.93
N TYR A 10 25.58 0.93 -10.41
CA TYR A 10 25.26 0.96 -8.99
C TYR A 10 25.45 -0.42 -8.36
N THR A 11 25.99 -0.47 -7.15
CA THR A 11 26.18 -1.71 -6.38
C THR A 11 24.98 -2.04 -5.49
N GLY A 12 24.13 -1.06 -5.21
CA GLY A 12 22.89 -1.22 -4.44
C GLY A 12 21.74 -1.65 -5.33
N ASN A 13 20.83 -2.42 -4.75
CA ASN A 13 19.56 -2.78 -5.38
C ASN A 13 18.42 -2.38 -4.46
N VAL A 14 17.31 -1.93 -5.05
CA VAL A 14 16.04 -1.83 -4.34
C VAL A 14 15.57 -3.24 -4.00
N ARG A 15 15.12 -3.45 -2.77
CA ARG A 15 14.63 -4.76 -2.33
C ARG A 15 13.44 -5.18 -3.17
N GLU A 16 13.48 -6.38 -3.73
CA GLU A 16 12.35 -6.98 -4.39
C GLU A 16 11.39 -7.55 -3.35
N ILE A 17 10.11 -7.23 -3.46
CA ILE A 17 9.05 -7.74 -2.61
C ILE A 17 7.91 -8.33 -3.43
N THR A 18 7.21 -9.29 -2.85
CA THR A 18 5.99 -9.87 -3.43
C THR A 18 4.87 -9.78 -2.41
N PHE A 19 3.71 -9.25 -2.84
CA PHE A 19 2.50 -9.20 -2.02
C PHE A 19 1.29 -9.69 -2.82
N GLY A 20 0.22 -10.08 -2.11
CA GLY A 20 -0.90 -10.79 -2.71
C GLY A 20 -0.66 -12.30 -2.81
N LYS A 21 -1.59 -13.04 -3.39
CA LYS A 21 -1.59 -14.50 -3.45
C LYS A 21 -1.77 -15.05 -4.86
N GLY A 22 -1.23 -16.26 -5.07
CA GLY A 22 -1.44 -17.04 -6.29
C GLY A 22 -1.02 -16.30 -7.54
N GLU A 23 -1.81 -16.45 -8.60
CA GLU A 23 -1.54 -15.84 -9.91
C GLU A 23 -1.67 -14.30 -9.92
N ASN A 24 -2.35 -13.75 -8.93
CA ASN A 24 -2.55 -12.31 -8.80
C ASN A 24 -1.48 -11.63 -7.92
N ALA A 25 -0.54 -12.39 -7.36
CA ALA A 25 0.55 -11.78 -6.58
C ALA A 25 1.37 -10.82 -7.44
N LEU A 26 1.70 -9.65 -6.88
CA LEU A 26 2.53 -8.66 -7.53
C LEU A 26 3.93 -8.66 -6.96
N LYS A 27 4.89 -8.56 -7.87
CA LYS A 27 6.30 -8.39 -7.56
C LYS A 27 6.72 -6.98 -7.97
N ILE A 28 7.36 -6.25 -7.07
CA ILE A 28 7.84 -4.88 -7.26
C ILE A 28 9.26 -4.72 -6.73
N GLY A 29 9.94 -3.67 -7.12
CA GLY A 29 11.33 -3.42 -6.72
C GLY A 29 12.34 -4.23 -7.55
N GLY A 30 13.54 -4.40 -7.02
CA GLY A 30 14.63 -5.14 -7.66
C GLY A 30 15.51 -4.31 -8.59
N GLU A 31 15.15 -3.07 -8.86
CA GLU A 31 15.93 -2.18 -9.69
C GLU A 31 17.26 -1.78 -9.02
N ASN A 32 18.30 -1.62 -9.83
CA ASN A 32 19.60 -1.11 -9.43
C ASN A 32 20.05 0.10 -10.26
N ILE A 33 19.11 0.77 -10.89
CA ILE A 33 19.29 2.04 -11.56
C ILE A 33 18.29 3.07 -11.02
N LEU A 34 18.63 4.35 -11.16
CA LEU A 34 17.68 5.42 -10.84
C LEU A 34 16.62 5.51 -11.95
N PRO A 35 15.36 5.75 -11.60
CA PRO A 35 14.31 6.00 -12.58
C PRO A 35 14.70 7.15 -13.51
N PHE A 36 14.40 7.02 -14.80
CA PHE A 36 14.70 8.02 -15.85
C PHE A 36 16.17 8.23 -16.18
N HIS A 37 17.09 7.42 -15.65
CA HIS A 37 18.51 7.47 -16.01
C HIS A 37 18.79 6.50 -17.17
N PHE A 38 18.70 7.01 -18.39
CA PHE A 38 18.91 6.20 -19.60
C PHE A 38 20.39 5.84 -19.88
N PHE A 39 21.31 6.46 -19.15
CA PHE A 39 22.74 6.28 -19.35
C PHE A 39 23.35 5.23 -18.41
N ASP A 40 22.60 4.82 -17.42
CA ASP A 40 23.10 3.92 -16.38
C ASP A 40 23.10 2.47 -16.85
N GLU A 41 24.06 1.72 -16.38
CA GLU A 41 24.09 0.28 -16.54
C GLU A 41 23.38 -0.36 -15.35
N GLY A 42 22.19 -0.86 -15.57
CA GLY A 42 21.40 -1.51 -14.54
C GLY A 42 20.16 -2.19 -15.09
N VAL A 43 19.36 -2.74 -14.22
CA VAL A 43 18.15 -3.47 -14.58
C VAL A 43 16.95 -2.98 -13.78
N GLN A 44 15.79 -3.00 -14.40
CA GLN A 44 14.48 -2.85 -13.79
C GLN A 44 13.70 -4.15 -14.04
N PRO A 45 13.84 -5.16 -13.18
CA PRO A 45 13.26 -6.48 -13.42
C PRO A 45 11.73 -6.48 -13.35
N ASN A 46 11.16 -5.57 -12.57
CA ASN A 46 9.71 -5.46 -12.39
C ASN A 46 9.22 -4.12 -12.92
N PRO A 47 8.16 -4.11 -13.77
CA PRO A 47 7.61 -2.86 -14.28
C PRO A 47 6.89 -2.08 -13.16
N PRO A 48 6.74 -0.74 -13.33
CA PRO A 48 5.88 0.05 -12.48
C PRO A 48 4.46 -0.52 -12.41
N ARG A 49 3.83 -0.45 -11.23
CA ARG A 49 2.48 -0.93 -10.97
C ARG A 49 1.59 0.19 -10.51
N PHE A 50 0.33 0.14 -10.89
CA PHE A 50 -0.67 1.13 -10.53
C PHE A 50 -1.61 0.57 -9.47
N ALA A 51 -1.57 1.14 -8.27
CA ALA A 51 -2.59 0.92 -7.26
C ALA A 51 -3.62 2.04 -7.34
N LEU A 52 -4.91 1.70 -7.41
CA LEU A 52 -5.98 2.68 -7.30
C LEU A 52 -6.48 2.73 -5.86
N GLU A 53 -6.57 3.95 -5.33
CA GLU A 53 -7.03 4.19 -3.97
C GLU A 53 -8.55 4.11 -3.87
N VAL A 54 -8.99 3.51 -2.78
CA VAL A 54 -10.38 3.42 -2.35
C VAL A 54 -10.43 3.84 -0.89
N LEU A 55 -11.31 4.77 -0.55
CA LEU A 55 -11.52 5.17 0.83
C LEU A 55 -12.66 4.36 1.46
N ASP A 56 -12.56 4.10 2.75
CA ASP A 56 -13.61 3.39 3.49
C ASP A 56 -14.80 4.27 3.87
N MET A 57 -14.73 5.55 3.52
CA MET A 57 -15.82 6.52 3.63
C MET A 57 -15.85 7.46 2.41
N VAL A 58 -16.97 8.13 2.21
CA VAL A 58 -17.10 9.11 1.11
C VAL A 58 -16.23 10.33 1.44
N PRO A 59 -15.29 10.72 0.57
CA PRO A 59 -14.46 11.91 0.79
C PRO A 59 -15.28 13.19 0.54
N GLU A 60 -15.50 13.96 1.61
CA GLU A 60 -16.29 15.19 1.50
C GLU A 60 -15.54 16.30 0.75
N ASP A 61 -14.22 16.37 0.97
CA ASP A 61 -13.36 17.44 0.43
C ASP A 61 -12.90 17.20 -1.01
N TRP A 62 -13.17 16.05 -1.60
CA TRP A 62 -12.77 15.80 -2.98
C TRP A 62 -13.56 16.68 -3.95
N PRO A 63 -12.89 17.30 -4.92
CA PRO A 63 -13.58 18.04 -5.97
C PRO A 63 -14.46 17.11 -6.82
N ASP A 64 -15.54 17.64 -7.37
CA ASP A 64 -16.56 16.86 -8.07
C ASP A 64 -16.00 16.02 -9.22
N PHE A 65 -15.03 16.54 -9.95
CA PHE A 65 -14.42 15.81 -11.07
C PHE A 65 -13.68 14.53 -10.65
N LEU A 66 -13.24 14.42 -9.40
CA LEU A 66 -12.67 13.17 -8.86
C LEU A 66 -13.75 12.22 -8.37
N LYS A 67 -14.88 12.74 -7.89
CA LYS A 67 -16.01 11.92 -7.42
C LYS A 67 -16.85 11.39 -8.58
N GLU A 68 -16.99 12.15 -9.65
CA GLU A 68 -17.85 11.83 -10.79
C GLU A 68 -17.61 10.43 -11.39
N PRO A 69 -16.34 9.98 -11.63
CA PRO A 69 -16.09 8.63 -12.14
C PRO A 69 -16.56 7.51 -11.23
N TYR A 70 -16.76 7.77 -9.95
CA TYR A 70 -17.14 6.80 -8.92
C TYR A 70 -18.51 7.06 -8.31
N ALA A 71 -19.28 8.03 -8.81
CA ALA A 71 -20.52 8.51 -8.20
C ALA A 71 -21.54 7.38 -7.92
N ASP A 72 -21.57 6.34 -8.74
CA ASP A 72 -22.43 5.17 -8.62
C ASP A 72 -21.98 4.15 -7.56
N VAL A 73 -20.73 4.23 -7.09
CA VAL A 73 -20.13 3.22 -6.19
C VAL A 73 -19.41 3.81 -4.98
N ILE A 74 -19.15 5.11 -4.94
CA ILE A 74 -18.29 5.79 -3.96
C ILE A 74 -18.74 5.59 -2.49
N SER A 75 -19.99 5.25 -2.26
CA SER A 75 -20.54 4.95 -0.93
C SER A 75 -20.30 3.51 -0.46
N ASP A 76 -19.82 2.63 -1.32
CA ASP A 76 -19.54 1.21 -0.99
C ASP A 76 -18.10 0.88 -1.42
N PRO A 77 -17.15 0.80 -0.45
CA PRO A 77 -15.73 0.57 -0.77
C PRO A 77 -15.48 -0.69 -1.59
N VAL A 78 -16.27 -1.76 -1.40
CA VAL A 78 -16.10 -2.99 -2.17
C VAL A 78 -16.52 -2.81 -3.62
N LYS A 79 -17.64 -2.13 -3.87
CA LYS A 79 -18.07 -1.80 -5.24
C LYS A 79 -17.12 -0.83 -5.91
N TRP A 80 -16.62 0.14 -5.16
CA TRP A 80 -15.62 1.08 -5.66
C TRP A 80 -14.35 0.35 -6.07
N ALA A 81 -13.83 -0.56 -5.24
CA ALA A 81 -12.68 -1.38 -5.56
C ALA A 81 -12.90 -2.26 -6.81
N LYS A 82 -14.07 -2.87 -6.96
CA LYS A 82 -14.42 -3.62 -8.19
C LYS A 82 -14.42 -2.73 -9.44
N LYS A 83 -14.86 -1.49 -9.31
CA LYS A 83 -14.80 -0.53 -10.41
C LYS A 83 -13.35 -0.18 -10.75
N CYS A 84 -12.49 0.00 -9.75
CA CYS A 84 -11.05 0.18 -9.95
C CYS A 84 -10.41 -1.01 -10.69
N GLU A 85 -10.83 -2.24 -10.42
CA GLU A 85 -10.39 -3.41 -11.19
C GLU A 85 -10.75 -3.28 -12.67
N THR A 86 -11.95 -2.77 -13.00
CA THR A 86 -12.36 -2.56 -14.41
C THR A 86 -11.55 -1.47 -15.10
N TYR A 87 -10.99 -0.54 -14.35
CA TYR A 87 -10.09 0.50 -14.88
C TYR A 87 -8.65 0.00 -15.06
N GLY A 88 -8.38 -1.26 -14.73
CA GLY A 88 -7.09 -1.88 -14.98
C GLY A 88 -6.08 -1.69 -13.83
N ALA A 89 -6.55 -1.46 -12.61
CA ALA A 89 -5.68 -1.42 -11.43
C ALA A 89 -4.86 -2.71 -11.31
N ASP A 90 -3.57 -2.60 -11.04
CA ASP A 90 -2.73 -3.73 -10.69
C ASP A 90 -2.96 -4.17 -9.23
N ALA A 91 -3.21 -3.22 -8.34
CA ALA A 91 -3.55 -3.42 -6.93
C ALA A 91 -4.64 -2.43 -6.49
N ILE A 92 -5.29 -2.72 -5.37
CA ILE A 92 -6.23 -1.81 -4.73
C ILE A 92 -5.62 -1.35 -3.39
N CYS A 93 -5.57 -0.03 -3.18
CA CYS A 93 -5.17 0.56 -1.90
C CYS A 93 -6.43 0.99 -1.14
N LEU A 94 -6.78 0.24 -0.10
CA LEU A 94 -7.85 0.63 0.82
C LEU A 94 -7.25 1.51 1.91
N THR A 95 -7.65 2.78 1.95
CA THR A 95 -7.28 3.73 3.01
C THR A 95 -8.41 3.79 4.04
N LEU A 96 -8.06 3.48 5.29
CA LEU A 96 -9.00 3.40 6.42
C LEU A 96 -9.20 4.77 7.07
N LEU A 97 -9.62 5.75 6.27
CA LEU A 97 -9.81 7.14 6.71
C LEU A 97 -10.84 7.24 7.84
N SER A 98 -11.89 6.41 7.80
CA SER A 98 -12.94 6.41 8.81
C SER A 98 -12.44 6.04 10.22
N THR A 99 -11.27 5.41 10.32
CA THR A 99 -10.70 5.05 11.63
C THR A 99 -10.03 6.22 12.33
N ASP A 100 -9.75 7.33 11.62
CA ASP A 100 -9.19 8.54 12.22
C ASP A 100 -10.11 9.06 13.34
N PRO A 101 -9.57 9.31 14.55
CA PRO A 101 -10.36 9.93 15.64
C PRO A 101 -10.93 11.31 15.30
N ALA A 102 -10.34 12.02 14.35
CA ALA A 102 -10.87 13.30 13.84
C ALA A 102 -12.03 13.13 12.87
N GLU A 103 -12.22 11.92 12.33
CA GLU A 103 -13.29 11.57 11.39
C GLU A 103 -14.42 10.80 12.12
N LYS A 104 -14.55 9.50 11.86
CA LYS A 104 -15.61 8.67 12.45
C LYS A 104 -15.18 7.86 13.67
N ASP A 105 -13.88 7.81 13.92
CA ASP A 105 -13.28 6.94 14.97
C ASP A 105 -13.79 5.49 14.89
N THR A 106 -13.93 4.98 13.66
CA THR A 106 -14.45 3.63 13.40
C THR A 106 -13.66 2.59 14.20
N PRO A 107 -14.34 1.69 14.91
CA PRO A 107 -13.65 0.69 15.73
C PRO A 107 -12.90 -0.35 14.88
N PRO A 108 -11.80 -0.93 15.42
CA PRO A 108 -10.96 -1.88 14.69
C PRO A 108 -11.71 -3.09 14.11
N ASP A 109 -12.75 -3.58 14.79
CA ASP A 109 -13.50 -4.76 14.35
C ASP A 109 -14.32 -4.49 13.07
N GLU A 110 -14.78 -3.26 12.88
CA GLU A 110 -15.45 -2.84 11.65
C GLU A 110 -14.46 -2.75 10.48
N ALA A 111 -13.28 -2.18 10.72
CA ALA A 111 -12.19 -2.14 9.74
C ALA A 111 -11.77 -3.55 9.31
N VAL A 112 -11.59 -4.48 10.28
CA VAL A 112 -11.30 -5.90 10.00
C VAL A 112 -12.40 -6.52 9.15
N SER A 113 -13.68 -6.26 9.47
CA SER A 113 -14.81 -6.79 8.72
C SER A 113 -14.83 -6.31 7.27
N LEU A 114 -14.52 -5.03 7.05
CA LEU A 114 -14.41 -4.46 5.71
C LEU A 114 -13.26 -5.11 4.92
N VAL A 115 -12.06 -5.21 5.52
CA VAL A 115 -10.90 -5.82 4.85
C VAL A 115 -11.19 -7.27 4.47
N LYS A 116 -11.84 -8.06 5.34
CA LYS A 116 -12.25 -9.43 5.01
C LYS A 116 -13.24 -9.50 3.85
N ARG A 117 -14.20 -8.57 3.78
CA ARG A 117 -15.10 -8.46 2.63
C ARG A 117 -14.34 -8.15 1.34
N MET A 118 -13.39 -7.21 1.41
CA MET A 118 -12.52 -6.88 0.28
C MET A 118 -11.76 -8.10 -0.23
N ILE A 119 -11.10 -8.85 0.67
CA ILE A 119 -10.36 -10.08 0.34
C ILE A 119 -11.27 -11.11 -0.35
N GLY A 120 -12.52 -11.24 0.10
CA GLY A 120 -13.47 -12.21 -0.47
C GLY A 120 -14.00 -11.84 -1.85
N GLU A 121 -13.94 -10.57 -2.24
CA GLU A 121 -14.61 -10.06 -3.44
C GLU A 121 -13.69 -9.45 -4.49
N ILE A 122 -12.49 -9.01 -4.10
CA ILE A 122 -11.51 -8.36 -4.97
C ILE A 122 -10.46 -9.38 -5.41
N LYS A 123 -10.12 -9.36 -6.69
CA LYS A 123 -9.13 -10.27 -7.27
C LYS A 123 -7.72 -9.71 -7.26
N ARG A 124 -7.58 -8.39 -7.19
CA ARG A 124 -6.29 -7.72 -7.16
C ARG A 124 -5.67 -7.77 -5.77
N PRO A 125 -4.32 -7.80 -5.66
CA PRO A 125 -3.65 -7.66 -4.39
C PRO A 125 -4.09 -6.41 -3.64
N LEU A 126 -4.22 -6.53 -2.31
CA LEU A 126 -4.67 -5.43 -1.47
C LEU A 126 -3.50 -4.78 -0.75
N ILE A 127 -3.52 -3.47 -0.76
CA ILE A 127 -2.74 -2.59 0.10
C ILE A 127 -3.73 -2.04 1.11
N ILE A 128 -3.44 -2.17 2.40
CA ILE A 128 -4.25 -1.61 3.46
C ILE A 128 -3.44 -0.49 4.12
N TYR A 129 -3.93 0.70 4.03
CA TYR A 129 -3.31 1.89 4.57
C TYR A 129 -4.17 2.44 5.71
N GLY A 130 -3.57 2.67 6.87
CA GLY A 130 -4.25 3.21 8.03
C GLY A 130 -4.69 4.67 7.84
N SER A 131 -5.25 5.26 8.88
CA SER A 131 -5.71 6.66 8.86
C SER A 131 -4.56 7.66 8.85
N GLY A 132 -3.39 7.25 9.32
CA GLY A 132 -2.24 8.12 9.57
C GLY A 132 -2.15 8.63 11.02
N ASP A 133 -3.17 8.43 11.85
CA ASP A 133 -3.04 8.59 13.29
C ASP A 133 -2.28 7.38 13.87
N GLU A 134 -1.02 7.62 14.30
CA GLU A 134 -0.11 6.56 14.73
C GLU A 134 -0.65 5.71 15.88
N LYS A 135 -1.44 6.31 16.77
CA LYS A 135 -2.02 5.61 17.93
C LYS A 135 -3.20 4.73 17.48
N LYS A 136 -4.06 5.27 16.65
CA LYS A 136 -5.19 4.53 16.12
C LYS A 136 -4.73 3.40 15.20
N ASP A 137 -3.75 3.67 14.35
CA ASP A 137 -3.15 2.67 13.48
C ASP A 137 -2.47 1.54 14.28
N ALA A 138 -1.89 1.85 15.46
CA ALA A 138 -1.36 0.83 16.39
C ALA A 138 -2.45 -0.07 17.00
N GLU A 139 -3.71 0.33 17.01
CA GLU A 139 -4.84 -0.49 17.43
C GLU A 139 -5.46 -1.29 16.28
N VAL A 140 -5.58 -0.66 15.11
CA VAL A 140 -6.32 -1.20 13.95
C VAL A 140 -5.47 -2.18 13.14
N LEU A 141 -4.25 -1.78 12.73
CA LEU A 141 -3.44 -2.56 11.81
C LEU A 141 -3.00 -3.93 12.35
N PRO A 142 -2.62 -4.07 13.65
CA PRO A 142 -2.31 -5.38 14.21
C PRO A 142 -3.50 -6.36 14.17
N ARG A 143 -4.72 -5.88 14.42
CA ARG A 143 -5.91 -6.72 14.35
C ARG A 143 -6.23 -7.17 12.93
N ILE A 144 -6.02 -6.28 11.95
CA ILE A 144 -6.15 -6.65 10.54
C ILE A 144 -5.10 -7.70 10.17
N ALA A 145 -3.84 -7.49 10.56
CA ALA A 145 -2.76 -8.43 10.28
C ALA A 145 -3.07 -9.82 10.82
N GLU A 146 -3.50 -9.92 12.08
CA GLU A 146 -3.87 -11.19 12.69
C GLU A 146 -5.08 -11.83 12.01
N ALA A 147 -6.14 -11.05 11.79
CA ALA A 147 -7.40 -11.55 11.24
C ALA A 147 -7.31 -11.99 9.77
N CYS A 148 -6.30 -11.47 9.04
CA CYS A 148 -6.03 -11.75 7.63
C CYS A 148 -4.73 -12.54 7.42
N LYS A 149 -4.28 -13.27 8.44
CA LYS A 149 -3.06 -14.07 8.39
C LYS A 149 -2.98 -14.94 7.15
N GLY A 150 -1.81 -14.85 6.48
CA GLY A 150 -1.54 -15.62 5.27
C GLY A 150 -2.14 -15.01 3.99
N GLU A 151 -2.78 -13.84 4.03
CA GLU A 151 -3.24 -13.14 2.82
C GLU A 151 -2.13 -12.38 2.10
N ASN A 152 -0.95 -12.26 2.72
CA ASN A 152 0.22 -11.56 2.18
C ASN A 152 -0.15 -10.14 1.70
N LEU A 153 -0.83 -9.39 2.57
CA LEU A 153 -1.21 -8.00 2.31
C LEU A 153 0.02 -7.09 2.37
N LEU A 154 -0.08 -5.92 1.73
CA LEU A 154 0.85 -4.83 1.96
C LEU A 154 0.19 -3.87 2.96
N LEU A 155 0.75 -3.75 4.17
CA LEU A 155 0.12 -3.07 5.32
C LEU A 155 0.96 -1.90 5.82
N GLY A 156 0.32 -0.81 6.17
CA GLY A 156 0.96 0.35 6.78
C GLY A 156 -0.01 1.52 7.01
N PRO A 157 0.49 2.68 7.45
CA PRO A 157 1.90 3.03 7.59
C PRO A 157 2.54 2.50 8.89
N VAL A 158 3.78 2.02 8.78
CA VAL A 158 4.65 1.77 9.93
C VAL A 158 5.51 3.00 10.13
N GLN A 159 5.31 3.69 11.24
CA GLN A 159 5.88 5.00 11.56
C GLN A 159 6.64 4.94 12.88
N LYS A 160 7.25 6.06 13.27
CA LYS A 160 8.13 6.15 14.44
C LYS A 160 7.49 5.66 15.74
N GLU A 161 6.26 6.07 16.00
CA GLU A 161 5.61 5.81 17.29
C GLU A 161 4.89 4.45 17.34
N ASN A 162 4.69 3.79 16.17
CA ASN A 162 3.94 2.53 16.09
C ASN A 162 4.74 1.33 15.57
N TYR A 163 6.01 1.52 15.14
CA TYR A 163 6.76 0.50 14.41
C TYR A 163 6.93 -0.82 15.17
N GLU A 164 7.13 -0.76 16.49
CA GLU A 164 7.29 -1.98 17.29
C GLU A 164 6.02 -2.84 17.30
N VAL A 165 4.87 -2.21 17.46
CA VAL A 165 3.58 -2.92 17.56
C VAL A 165 3.08 -3.33 16.18
N VAL A 166 3.00 -2.38 15.26
CA VAL A 166 2.47 -2.59 13.91
C VAL A 166 3.42 -3.44 13.08
N GLY A 167 4.71 -3.09 13.03
CA GLY A 167 5.70 -3.83 12.27
C GLY A 167 5.83 -5.28 12.70
N ARG A 168 5.86 -5.54 14.02
CA ARG A 168 5.87 -6.90 14.57
C ARG A 168 4.64 -7.69 14.14
N ALA A 169 3.45 -7.13 14.32
CA ALA A 169 2.21 -7.80 13.96
C ALA A 169 2.13 -8.15 12.46
N ILE A 170 2.58 -7.24 11.61
CA ILE A 170 2.64 -7.45 10.16
C ILE A 170 3.55 -8.64 9.82
N LEU A 171 4.78 -8.64 10.35
CA LEU A 171 5.77 -9.67 10.04
C LEU A 171 5.38 -11.04 10.61
N GLU A 172 4.91 -11.12 11.86
CA GLU A 172 4.50 -12.37 12.52
C GLU A 172 3.30 -13.05 11.83
N ASN A 173 2.47 -12.27 11.13
CA ASN A 173 1.32 -12.79 10.40
C ASN A 173 1.56 -12.98 8.90
N GLY A 174 2.79 -12.78 8.43
CA GLY A 174 3.19 -13.08 7.04
C GLY A 174 2.69 -12.05 6.03
N HIS A 175 2.73 -10.78 6.40
CA HIS A 175 2.42 -9.64 5.54
C HIS A 175 3.67 -8.82 5.22
N VAL A 176 3.55 -7.85 4.34
CA VAL A 176 4.60 -6.90 3.95
C VAL A 176 4.30 -5.54 4.55
N ALA A 177 5.30 -4.90 5.15
CA ALA A 177 5.14 -3.59 5.80
C ALA A 177 5.41 -2.44 4.82
N ILE A 178 4.61 -1.36 4.95
CA ILE A 178 4.88 -0.06 4.36
C ILE A 178 5.50 0.81 5.45
N ALA A 179 6.81 1.01 5.40
CA ALA A 179 7.51 1.90 6.32
C ALA A 179 7.48 3.35 5.81
N GLN A 180 7.22 4.28 6.71
CA GLN A 180 7.16 5.71 6.41
C GLN A 180 8.06 6.50 7.36
N SER A 181 9.02 7.21 6.78
CA SER A 181 9.98 8.05 7.51
C SER A 181 10.04 9.46 6.89
N PRO A 182 9.07 10.34 7.18
CA PRO A 182 9.05 11.66 6.56
C PRO A 182 10.30 12.46 6.94
N LEU A 183 11.16 12.73 5.93
CA LEU A 183 12.36 13.56 6.02
C LEU A 183 13.41 13.10 7.08
N ASP A 184 13.29 11.92 7.66
CA ASP A 184 14.22 11.38 8.67
C ASP A 184 14.97 10.16 8.14
N ILE A 185 16.23 10.38 7.73
CA ILE A 185 17.10 9.32 7.20
C ILE A 185 17.54 8.32 8.28
N ASN A 186 17.55 8.72 9.55
CA ASN A 186 17.92 7.81 10.63
C ASN A 186 16.78 6.85 10.92
N LEU A 187 15.55 7.39 10.99
CA LEU A 187 14.35 6.56 11.08
C LEU A 187 14.24 5.61 9.89
N LEU A 188 14.52 6.08 8.66
CA LEU A 188 14.52 5.21 7.48
C LEU A 188 15.48 4.02 7.64
N LYS A 189 16.67 4.23 8.24
CA LYS A 189 17.65 3.16 8.51
C LYS A 189 17.18 2.19 9.61
N GLU A 190 16.44 2.69 10.59
CA GLU A 190 15.92 1.88 11.69
C GLU A 190 14.76 0.99 11.23
N LEU A 191 13.94 1.49 10.30
CA LEU A 191 12.79 0.77 9.75
C LEU A 191 13.17 -0.28 8.67
N ASN A 192 14.38 -0.20 8.06
CA ASN A 192 14.89 -1.14 7.08
C ASN A 192 15.68 -2.30 7.70
#